data_50aff39a2d789dc11a40d102f956bfcd
#
_entry.id   50aff39a2d789dc11a40d102f956bfcd
#
_cell.length_a   1.000
_cell.length_b   1.000
_cell.length_c   1.000
_cell.angle_alpha   90.00
_cell.angle_beta   90.00
_cell.angle_gamma   90.00
#
_symmetry.space_group_name_H-M   'P 1'
#
loop_
_entity.id
_entity.type
_entity.pdbx_description
1 polymer ?
#
loop_
_entity_poly.entity_id
_entity_poly.type
_entity_poly.pdbx_seq_one_letter_code
_entity_poly.pdbx_strand_id
1 'polypeptide(L)'
;LLVEVKSVTMSDGRAGRFPDAVTARGARHVEGLAALQGEYETAVLFVAQRGDIDSITSAPEIDPYFAKVMEEAAQKGVRFYGRVCEVTPTRLTLGRKIPVDTSI
;
A
#
# COMPACT_ATOMS: atom_id res chain seq x y z
N LEU A 1 0.73 -15.92 7.67
CA LEU A 1 0.84 -14.64 6.98
C LEU A 1 -0.53 -13.94 6.94
N LEU A 2 -0.58 -12.72 7.47
CA LEU A 2 -1.77 -11.87 7.40
C LEU A 2 -1.51 -10.74 6.40
N VAL A 3 -2.36 -10.62 5.40
CA VAL A 3 -2.19 -9.62 4.33
C VAL A 3 -3.43 -8.75 4.24
N GLU A 4 -3.24 -7.43 4.27
CA GLU A 4 -4.26 -6.44 3.99
C GLU A 4 -4.06 -5.92 2.56
N VAL A 5 -5.12 -5.95 1.76
CA VAL A 5 -5.06 -5.50 0.36
C VAL A 5 -5.65 -4.10 0.25
N LYS A 6 -4.93 -3.20 -0.40
CA LYS A 6 -5.35 -1.82 -0.64
C LYS A 6 -5.26 -1.49 -2.12
N SER A 7 -6.33 -0.92 -2.69
CA SER A 7 -6.31 -0.46 -4.08
C SER A 7 -5.72 0.94 -4.16
N VAL A 8 -4.86 1.15 -5.15
CA VAL A 8 -4.23 2.44 -5.42
C VAL A 8 -4.82 3.00 -6.72
N THR A 9 -5.57 4.10 -6.60
CA THR A 9 -6.28 4.71 -7.73
C THR A 9 -5.74 6.09 -8.08
N MET A 10 -4.97 6.71 -7.19
CA MET A 10 -4.36 8.02 -7.41
C MET A 10 -2.91 7.86 -7.86
N SER A 11 -2.47 8.74 -8.74
CA SER A 11 -1.08 8.76 -9.18
C SER A 11 -0.59 10.17 -9.41
N ASP A 12 0.73 10.34 -9.28
CA ASP A 12 1.46 11.53 -9.67
C ASP A 12 2.52 11.07 -10.66
N GLY A 13 2.29 11.32 -11.95
CA GLY A 13 3.12 10.73 -13.00
C GLY A 13 3.03 9.20 -12.97
N ARG A 14 4.18 8.53 -12.78
CA ARG A 14 4.27 7.07 -12.73
C ARG A 14 4.27 6.51 -11.30
N ALA A 15 4.13 7.38 -10.30
CA ALA A 15 4.06 6.97 -8.91
C ALA A 15 2.60 6.84 -8.47
N GLY A 16 2.19 5.65 -8.07
CA GLY A 16 0.91 5.42 -7.40
C GLY A 16 0.99 5.96 -5.98
N ARG A 17 -0.07 6.59 -5.51
CA ARG A 17 -0.09 7.24 -4.20
C ARG A 17 -1.29 6.79 -3.39
N PHE A 18 -1.10 6.52 -2.12
CA PHE A 18 -2.15 6.08 -1.21
C PHE A 18 -2.03 6.82 0.13
N PRO A 19 -3.14 7.26 0.73
CA PRO A 19 -4.52 7.17 0.24
C PRO A 19 -4.89 8.38 -0.65
N ASP A 20 -6.02 8.27 -1.34
CA ASP A 20 -6.57 9.38 -2.14
C ASP A 20 -7.43 10.33 -1.31
N ALA A 21 -7.74 9.96 -0.07
CA ALA A 21 -8.44 10.76 0.92
C ALA A 21 -8.03 10.28 2.31
N VAL A 22 -8.30 11.08 3.34
CA VAL A 22 -8.01 10.71 4.73
C VAL A 22 -8.70 9.39 5.08
N THR A 23 -7.94 8.44 5.63
CA THR A 23 -8.44 7.12 5.98
C THR A 23 -8.01 6.69 7.39
N ALA A 24 -8.81 7.05 8.39
CA ALA A 24 -8.57 6.58 9.76
C ALA A 24 -8.66 5.05 9.85
N ARG A 25 -9.56 4.45 9.09
CA ARG A 25 -9.72 2.99 9.04
C ARG A 25 -8.48 2.32 8.45
N GLY A 26 -7.93 2.86 7.36
CA GLY A 26 -6.70 2.33 6.78
C GLY A 26 -5.53 2.39 7.74
N ALA A 27 -5.38 3.50 8.48
CA ALA A 27 -4.34 3.64 9.49
C ALA A 27 -4.51 2.60 10.61
N ARG A 28 -5.75 2.39 11.09
CA ARG A 28 -6.01 1.37 12.12
C ARG A 28 -5.68 -0.04 11.64
N HIS A 29 -5.95 -0.36 10.38
CA HIS A 29 -5.60 -1.67 9.81
C HIS A 29 -4.09 -1.88 9.83
N VAL A 30 -3.32 -0.89 9.42
CA VAL A 30 -1.85 -1.00 9.40
C VAL A 30 -1.29 -1.05 10.81
N GLU A 31 -1.82 -0.25 11.73
CA GLU A 31 -1.44 -0.30 13.15
C GLU A 31 -1.72 -1.68 13.75
N GLY A 32 -2.85 -2.30 13.40
CA GLY A 32 -3.20 -3.65 13.83
C GLY A 32 -2.21 -4.68 13.33
N LEU A 33 -1.79 -4.58 12.06
CA LEU A 33 -0.77 -5.48 11.50
C LEU A 33 0.57 -5.31 12.22
N ALA A 34 0.96 -4.07 12.52
CA ALA A 34 2.20 -3.80 13.25
C ALA A 34 2.17 -4.39 14.66
N ALA A 35 1.02 -4.35 15.33
CA ALA A 35 0.84 -4.94 16.66
C ALA A 35 0.94 -6.47 16.64
N LEU A 36 0.57 -7.12 15.54
CA LEU A 36 0.62 -8.57 15.39
C LEU A 36 1.96 -9.07 14.86
N GLN A 37 2.82 -8.18 14.38
CA GLN A 37 4.14 -8.54 13.88
C GLN A 37 4.96 -9.12 15.03
N GLY A 38 5.55 -10.31 14.83
CA GLY A 38 6.23 -11.04 15.88
C GLY A 38 5.50 -12.32 16.25
N GLU A 39 4.16 -12.29 16.28
CA GLU A 39 3.34 -13.51 16.39
C GLU A 39 3.03 -14.07 15.00
N TYR A 40 2.81 -13.17 14.03
CA TYR A 40 2.49 -13.52 12.65
C TYR A 40 3.33 -12.66 11.70
N GLU A 41 3.64 -13.20 10.53
CA GLU A 41 4.14 -12.36 9.45
C GLU A 41 2.97 -11.53 8.91
N THR A 42 3.17 -10.23 8.81
CA THR A 42 2.13 -9.31 8.35
C THR A 42 2.61 -8.50 7.16
N ALA A 43 1.68 -8.20 6.26
CA ALA A 43 1.99 -7.46 5.04
C ALA A 43 0.81 -6.64 4.56
N VAL A 44 1.12 -5.56 3.83
CA VAL A 44 0.15 -4.79 3.07
C VAL A 44 0.48 -4.97 1.59
N LEU A 45 -0.52 -5.31 0.80
CA LEU A 45 -0.39 -5.41 -0.65
C LEU A 45 -1.14 -4.25 -1.30
N PHE A 46 -0.40 -3.34 -1.92
CA PHE A 46 -0.98 -2.29 -2.74
C PHE A 46 -1.15 -2.77 -4.18
N VAL A 47 -2.34 -2.60 -4.72
CA VAL A 47 -2.65 -2.99 -6.09
C VAL A 47 -2.95 -1.74 -6.90
N ALA A 48 -2.05 -1.38 -7.82
CA ALA A 48 -2.22 -0.24 -8.71
C ALA A 48 -3.01 -0.67 -9.95
N GLN A 49 -4.06 0.10 -10.29
CA GLN A 49 -4.99 -0.27 -11.35
C GLN A 49 -4.59 0.29 -12.72
N ARG A 50 -3.49 1.04 -12.81
CA ARG A 50 -2.95 1.56 -14.06
C ARG A 50 -1.62 0.87 -14.38
N GLY A 51 -1.50 0.40 -15.62
CA GLY A 51 -0.32 -0.33 -16.06
C GLY A 51 0.95 0.51 -16.20
N ASP A 52 0.84 1.84 -16.21
CA ASP A 52 1.96 2.77 -16.31
C ASP A 52 2.57 3.15 -14.94
N ILE A 53 2.00 2.64 -13.84
CA ILE A 53 2.54 2.89 -12.49
C ILE A 53 3.75 1.98 -12.27
N ASP A 54 4.86 2.54 -11.83
CA ASP A 54 6.09 1.79 -11.59
C ASP A 54 6.62 1.87 -10.15
N SER A 55 5.92 2.61 -9.28
CA SER A 55 6.23 2.65 -7.84
C SER A 55 5.00 3.09 -7.07
N ILE A 56 5.01 2.86 -5.75
CA ILE A 56 3.92 3.30 -4.86
C ILE A 56 4.55 4.03 -3.68
N THR A 57 3.95 5.17 -3.32
CA THR A 57 4.36 5.97 -2.15
C THR A 57 3.14 6.36 -1.33
N SER A 58 3.40 6.79 -0.09
CA SER A 58 2.37 7.44 0.72
C SER A 58 2.04 8.83 0.16
N ALA A 59 0.95 9.41 0.67
CA ALA A 59 0.49 10.75 0.29
C ALA A 59 0.40 11.63 1.55
N PRO A 60 1.54 12.10 2.09
CA PRO A 60 1.54 12.83 3.36
C PRO A 60 0.81 14.17 3.30
N GLU A 61 0.69 14.79 2.11
CA GLU A 61 -0.09 16.02 1.93
C GLU A 61 -1.60 15.78 2.03
N ILE A 62 -2.05 14.54 1.87
CA ILE A 62 -3.47 14.17 1.98
C ILE A 62 -3.76 13.58 3.36
N ASP A 63 -2.92 12.64 3.80
CA ASP A 63 -3.08 11.97 5.07
C ASP A 63 -1.71 11.79 5.74
N PRO A 64 -1.26 12.80 6.46
CA PRO A 64 0.05 12.72 7.13
C PRO A 64 0.09 11.65 8.22
N TYR A 65 -1.04 11.37 8.86
CA TYR A 65 -1.10 10.33 9.88
C TYR A 65 -0.89 8.94 9.28
N PHE A 66 -1.55 8.64 8.17
CA PHE A 66 -1.36 7.37 7.47
C PHE A 66 0.09 7.20 7.00
N ALA A 67 0.69 8.26 6.44
CA ALA A 67 2.08 8.21 5.99
C ALA A 67 3.02 7.86 7.15
N LYS A 68 2.81 8.45 8.32
CA LYS A 68 3.60 8.16 9.52
C LYS A 68 3.39 6.73 10.00
N VAL A 69 2.14 6.27 10.06
CA VAL A 69 1.81 4.90 10.46
C VAL A 69 2.48 3.88 9.54
N MET A 70 2.44 4.13 8.23
CA MET A 70 3.07 3.27 7.24
C MET A 70 4.59 3.17 7.45
N GLU A 71 5.26 4.30 7.65
CA GLU A 71 6.69 4.32 7.91
C GLU A 71 7.04 3.57 9.20
N GLU A 72 6.32 3.82 10.28
CA GLU A 72 6.54 3.16 11.56
C GLU A 72 6.27 1.66 11.49
N ALA A 73 5.22 1.26 10.78
CA ALA A 73 4.89 -0.17 10.60
C ALA A 73 5.99 -0.90 9.83
N ALA A 74 6.55 -0.27 8.79
CA ALA A 74 7.68 -0.85 8.05
C ALA A 74 8.90 -1.04 8.96
N GLN A 75 9.17 -0.10 9.85
CA GLN A 75 10.26 -0.21 10.82
C GLN A 75 10.02 -1.35 11.81
N LYS A 76 8.77 -1.68 12.09
CA LYS A 76 8.41 -2.79 12.99
C LYS A 76 8.39 -4.15 12.29
N GLY A 77 8.61 -4.18 10.98
CA GLY A 77 8.72 -5.42 10.23
C GLY A 77 7.52 -5.76 9.34
N VAL A 78 6.47 -4.94 9.32
CA VAL A 78 5.37 -5.12 8.36
C VAL A 78 5.92 -4.91 6.95
N ARG A 79 5.65 -5.86 6.06
CA ARG A 79 6.13 -5.80 4.67
C ARG A 79 5.09 -5.09 3.80
N PHE A 80 5.60 -4.30 2.86
CA PHE A 80 4.76 -3.57 1.92
C PHE A 80 5.11 -3.99 0.51
N TYR A 81 4.13 -4.53 -0.21
CA TYR A 81 4.28 -5.02 -1.57
C TYR A 81 3.41 -4.22 -2.52
N GLY A 82 3.89 -4.02 -3.72
CA GLY A 82 3.14 -3.37 -4.79
C GLY A 82 3.02 -4.29 -6.01
N ARG A 83 1.84 -4.34 -6.59
CA ARG A 83 1.59 -5.04 -7.86
C ARG A 83 0.75 -4.16 -8.76
N VAL A 84 1.01 -4.26 -10.05
CA VAL A 84 0.12 -3.68 -11.06
C VAL A 84 -1.00 -4.67 -11.32
N CYS A 85 -2.21 -4.17 -11.43
CA CYS A 85 -3.37 -4.99 -11.77
C CYS A 85 -3.68 -4.81 -13.25
N GLU A 86 -3.77 -5.90 -13.98
CA GLU A 86 -4.21 -5.90 -15.37
C GLU A 86 -5.67 -6.31 -15.42
N VAL A 87 -6.51 -5.44 -16.01
CA VAL A 87 -7.94 -5.67 -16.14
C VAL A 87 -8.26 -5.94 -17.61
N THR A 88 -8.86 -7.07 -17.89
CA THR A 88 -9.42 -7.38 -19.19
C THR A 88 -10.93 -7.55 -19.06
N PRO A 89 -11.71 -7.58 -20.16
CA PRO A 89 -13.15 -7.78 -20.06
C PRO A 89 -13.59 -9.06 -19.35
N THR A 90 -12.69 -10.06 -19.27
CA THR A 90 -13.03 -11.38 -18.73
C THR A 90 -12.24 -11.75 -17.47
N ARG A 91 -11.22 -10.97 -17.08
CA ARG A 91 -10.43 -11.32 -15.89
C ARG A 91 -9.71 -10.12 -15.31
N LEU A 92 -9.42 -10.26 -14.02
CA LEU A 92 -8.54 -9.40 -13.25
C LEU A 92 -7.30 -10.22 -12.90
N THR A 93 -6.10 -9.75 -13.28
CA THR A 93 -4.86 -10.49 -13.05
C THR A 93 -3.85 -9.58 -12.37
N LEU A 94 -3.19 -10.08 -11.33
CA LEU A 94 -2.04 -9.38 -10.74
C LEU A 94 -0.86 -9.47 -11.71
N GLY A 95 -0.39 -8.31 -12.14
CA GLY A 95 0.76 -8.20 -13.04
C GLY A 95 2.07 -8.07 -12.30
N ARG A 96 2.98 -7.26 -12.86
CA ARG A 96 4.34 -7.14 -12.35
C ARG A 96 4.42 -6.54 -10.95
N LYS A 97 5.47 -6.91 -10.24
CA LYS A 97 5.82 -6.32 -8.95
C LYS A 97 6.39 -4.93 -9.16
N ILE A 98 6.02 -4.01 -8.28
CA ILE A 98 6.57 -2.66 -8.25
C ILE A 98 6.99 -2.31 -6.82
N PRO A 99 8.03 -1.48 -6.65
CA PRO A 99 8.51 -1.13 -5.32
C PRO A 99 7.51 -0.22 -4.58
N VAL A 100 7.50 -0.34 -3.27
CA VAL A 100 6.76 0.54 -2.36
C VAL A 100 7.77 1.29 -1.50
N ASP A 101 7.74 2.61 -1.57
CA ASP A 101 8.54 3.47 -0.72
C ASP A 101 7.70 3.85 0.50
N THR A 102 8.10 3.35 1.67
CA THR A 102 7.40 3.61 2.93
C THR A 102 7.92 4.82 3.68
N SER A 103 8.98 5.46 3.21
CA SER A 103 9.54 6.65 3.84
C SER A 103 8.66 7.88 3.60
N ILE A 104 8.77 8.84 4.50
CA ILE A 104 8.07 10.12 4.38
C ILE A 104 9.01 11.16 3.79
#